data_075fa000e1520047ded859e05627571d
#
_entry.id   075fa000e1520047ded859e05627571d
#
_cell.length_a   1.000
_cell.length_b   1.000
_cell.length_c   1.000
_cell.angle_alpha   90.00
_cell.angle_beta   90.00
_cell.angle_gamma   90.00
#
_symmetry.space_group_name_H-M   'P 1'
#
loop_
_entity.id
_entity.type
_entity.pdbx_description
1 polymer ?
#
loop_
_entity_poly.entity_id
_entity_poly.type
_entity_poly.pdbx_seq_one_letter_code
_entity_poly.pdbx_strand_id
1 'polypeptide(L)'
;MADGGPSIRLVLDYIEAAQRARASGSTDDFEALRRFLADEVVIKRASPWADEPWRVSHRGADAVIERLQAPINRATSLTTENVNVQQAGDDVLVEQLSTITDGEGVHVSMVCHIFSVADGLITGVRAYRNDRGLPIG
;
A
#
# COMPACT_ATOMS: atom_id res chain seq x y z
N MET A 1 -14.78 -18.99 6.09
CA MET A 1 -14.84 -18.73 5.56
C MET A 1 -14.43 -17.71 5.19
N ALA A 2 -14.24 -17.24 5.34
CA ALA A 2 -13.89 -16.04 5.04
C ALA A 2 -12.56 -15.73 4.58
N ASP A 3 -11.67 -16.56 4.79
CA ASP A 3 -10.32 -16.27 4.44
C ASP A 3 -10.04 -16.40 2.98
N GLY A 4 -10.85 -16.34 2.14
CA GLY A 4 -10.59 -16.42 0.72
C GLY A 4 -11.60 -15.65 -0.09
N GLY A 5 -12.30 -14.73 0.54
CA GLY A 5 -13.27 -13.94 -0.18
C GLY A 5 -12.63 -13.20 -1.36
N PRO A 6 -13.44 -12.90 -2.42
CA PRO A 6 -12.89 -12.23 -3.60
C PRO A 6 -12.17 -10.92 -3.30
N SER A 7 -12.65 -10.14 -2.34
CA SER A 7 -12.00 -8.87 -1.98
C SER A 7 -10.65 -9.09 -1.33
N ILE A 8 -10.53 -10.07 -0.44
CA ILE A 8 -9.25 -10.40 0.16
C ILE A 8 -8.28 -10.87 -0.91
N ARG A 9 -8.74 -11.75 -1.81
CA ARG A 9 -7.89 -12.25 -2.88
C ARG A 9 -7.39 -11.12 -3.78
N LEU A 10 -8.28 -10.22 -4.15
CA LEU A 10 -7.92 -9.07 -4.97
C LEU A 10 -6.81 -8.25 -4.31
N VAL A 11 -6.98 -7.94 -3.02
CA VAL A 11 -6.02 -7.10 -2.30
C VAL A 11 -4.68 -7.81 -2.14
N LEU A 12 -4.70 -9.10 -1.79
CA LEU A 12 -3.45 -9.85 -1.65
C LEU A 12 -2.72 -10.00 -2.98
N ASP A 13 -3.45 -10.23 -4.06
CA ASP A 13 -2.85 -10.31 -5.39
C ASP A 13 -2.24 -8.97 -5.80
N TYR A 14 -2.91 -7.86 -5.48
CA TYR A 14 -2.35 -6.54 -5.73
C TYR A 14 -1.05 -6.31 -4.94
N ILE A 15 -1.05 -6.64 -3.66
CA ILE A 15 0.14 -6.45 -2.82
C ILE A 15 1.30 -7.27 -3.36
N GLU A 16 1.05 -8.53 -3.72
CA GLU A 16 2.08 -9.40 -4.27
C GLU A 16 2.61 -8.86 -5.58
N ALA A 17 1.72 -8.39 -6.45
CA ALA A 17 2.12 -7.83 -7.74
C ALA A 17 2.95 -6.56 -7.56
N ALA A 18 2.59 -5.71 -6.58
CA ALA A 18 3.35 -4.50 -6.29
C ALA A 18 4.74 -4.83 -5.77
N GLN A 19 4.87 -5.84 -4.91
CA GLN A 19 6.17 -6.27 -4.41
C GLN A 19 7.03 -6.82 -5.54
N ARG A 20 6.42 -7.58 -6.44
CA ARG A 20 7.13 -8.12 -7.61
C ARG A 20 7.61 -7.01 -8.53
N ALA A 21 6.76 -6.02 -8.77
CA ALA A 21 7.14 -4.88 -9.62
C ALA A 21 8.31 -4.11 -9.02
N ARG A 22 8.29 -3.88 -7.72
CA ARG A 22 9.41 -3.19 -7.04
C ARG A 22 10.70 -4.00 -7.09
N ALA A 23 10.60 -5.32 -7.00
CA ALA A 23 11.76 -6.18 -7.06
C ALA A 23 12.37 -6.21 -8.47
N SER A 24 11.53 -6.22 -9.50
CA SER A 24 12.01 -6.28 -10.89
C SER A 24 12.41 -4.93 -11.45
N GLY A 25 11.77 -3.85 -10.97
CA GLY A 25 11.96 -2.52 -11.54
C GLY A 25 11.39 -2.36 -12.94
N SER A 26 10.63 -3.36 -13.41
CA SER A 26 10.12 -3.37 -14.78
C SER A 26 8.91 -2.44 -14.93
N THR A 27 8.95 -1.57 -15.94
CA THR A 27 7.83 -0.71 -16.26
C THR A 27 6.57 -1.52 -16.54
N ASP A 28 6.72 -2.65 -17.25
CA ASP A 28 5.57 -3.50 -17.56
C ASP A 28 4.93 -4.08 -16.30
N ASP A 29 5.75 -4.47 -15.32
CA ASP A 29 5.22 -4.99 -14.06
C ASP A 29 4.44 -3.92 -13.29
N PHE A 30 4.90 -2.67 -13.31
CA PHE A 30 4.17 -1.58 -12.68
C PHE A 30 2.87 -1.29 -13.44
N GLU A 31 2.90 -1.27 -14.77
CA GLU A 31 1.69 -1.04 -15.56
C GLU A 31 0.66 -2.14 -15.35
N ALA A 32 1.08 -3.35 -15.09
CA ALA A 32 0.16 -4.46 -14.83
C ALA A 32 -0.67 -4.25 -13.55
N LEU A 33 -0.27 -3.35 -12.68
CA LEU A 33 -1.02 -3.05 -11.46
C LEU A 33 -2.35 -2.35 -11.75
N ARG A 34 -2.51 -1.74 -12.92
CA ARG A 34 -3.75 -1.05 -13.28
C ARG A 34 -4.97 -1.96 -13.22
N ARG A 35 -4.79 -3.23 -13.48
CA ARG A 35 -5.92 -4.16 -13.49
C ARG A 35 -6.57 -4.33 -12.12
N PHE A 36 -5.88 -3.95 -11.05
CA PHE A 36 -6.40 -4.04 -9.69
C PHE A 36 -7.06 -2.75 -9.21
N LEU A 37 -6.82 -1.63 -9.89
CA LEU A 37 -7.15 -0.30 -9.40
C LEU A 37 -8.28 0.31 -10.20
N ALA A 38 -9.23 0.94 -9.49
CA ALA A 38 -10.21 1.80 -10.16
C ALA A 38 -9.49 3.03 -10.74
N ASP A 39 -10.02 3.57 -11.83
CA ASP A 39 -9.42 4.76 -12.44
C ASP A 39 -9.32 5.93 -11.48
N GLU A 40 -10.29 6.05 -10.58
CA GLU A 40 -10.37 7.15 -9.62
C GLU A 40 -9.95 6.76 -8.21
N VAL A 41 -9.12 5.74 -8.09
CA VAL A 41 -8.64 5.28 -6.78
C VAL A 41 -8.00 6.44 -6.00
N VAL A 42 -8.25 6.48 -4.69
CA VAL A 42 -7.76 7.55 -3.82
C VAL A 42 -6.94 6.94 -2.69
N ILE A 43 -5.74 7.46 -2.46
CA ILE A 43 -4.93 7.08 -1.32
C ILE A 43 -4.98 8.20 -0.30
N LYS A 44 -5.34 7.85 0.93
CA LYS A 44 -5.39 8.78 2.06
C LYS A 44 -4.41 8.31 3.13
N ARG A 45 -3.82 9.25 3.81
CA ARG A 45 -2.96 8.97 4.95
C ARG A 45 -3.57 9.56 6.21
N ALA A 46 -3.49 8.80 7.29
CA ALA A 46 -3.86 9.34 8.59
C ALA A 46 -2.84 10.43 8.97
N SER A 47 -3.36 11.56 9.40
CA SER A 47 -2.53 12.65 9.86
C SER A 47 -2.51 12.65 11.39
N PRO A 48 -1.35 12.83 12.03
CA PRO A 48 -1.30 12.95 13.49
C PRO A 48 -1.83 14.29 13.98
N TRP A 49 -2.11 15.21 13.06
CA TRP A 49 -2.51 16.57 13.43
C TRP A 49 -4.03 16.72 13.29
N ALA A 50 -4.63 17.34 14.29
CA ALA A 50 -6.06 17.28 14.51
C ALA A 50 -6.94 17.96 13.46
N ASP A 51 -6.41 18.91 12.73
CA ASP A 51 -7.24 19.70 11.82
C ASP A 51 -7.70 18.91 10.60
N GLU A 52 -6.93 17.92 10.19
CA GLU A 52 -7.29 17.05 9.08
C GLU A 52 -6.88 15.63 9.42
N PRO A 53 -7.81 14.80 9.94
CA PRO A 53 -7.45 13.42 10.29
C PRO A 53 -7.04 12.60 9.07
N TRP A 54 -7.51 12.98 7.88
CA TRP A 54 -7.15 12.31 6.66
C TRP A 54 -6.62 13.30 5.64
N ARG A 55 -5.50 12.95 5.04
CA ARG A 55 -4.92 13.75 3.98
C ARG A 55 -4.88 12.90 2.71
N VAL A 56 -5.49 13.41 1.63
CA VAL A 56 -5.38 12.76 0.33
C VAL A 56 -3.97 12.95 -0.18
N SER A 57 -3.26 11.83 -0.40
CA SER A 57 -1.90 11.91 -0.90
C SER A 57 -1.83 11.70 -2.41
N HIS A 58 -2.69 10.85 -2.95
CA HIS A 58 -2.70 10.54 -4.38
C HIS A 58 -4.10 10.30 -4.87
N ARG A 59 -4.39 10.74 -6.09
CA ARG A 59 -5.66 10.48 -6.76
C ARG A 59 -5.40 9.90 -8.13
N GLY A 60 -6.11 8.83 -8.46
CA GLY A 60 -6.07 8.19 -9.75
C GLY A 60 -5.02 7.11 -9.85
N ALA A 61 -5.28 6.15 -10.72
CA ALA A 61 -4.40 5.00 -10.89
C ALA A 61 -3.01 5.42 -11.37
N ASP A 62 -2.92 6.43 -12.24
CA ASP A 62 -1.63 6.92 -12.73
C ASP A 62 -0.75 7.40 -11.58
N ALA A 63 -1.33 8.19 -10.67
CA ALA A 63 -0.58 8.73 -9.54
C ALA A 63 -0.11 7.63 -8.59
N VAL A 64 -0.94 6.61 -8.39
CA VAL A 64 -0.58 5.48 -7.53
C VAL A 64 0.59 4.70 -8.12
N ILE A 65 0.52 4.41 -9.42
CA ILE A 65 1.59 3.67 -10.08
C ILE A 65 2.89 4.47 -10.09
N GLU A 66 2.80 5.77 -10.39
CA GLU A 66 3.97 6.64 -10.37
C GLU A 66 4.63 6.66 -8.98
N ARG A 67 3.82 6.71 -7.93
CA ARG A 67 4.35 6.68 -6.57
C ARG A 67 5.06 5.36 -6.27
N LEU A 68 4.50 4.25 -6.72
CA LEU A 68 5.12 2.95 -6.47
C LEU A 68 6.43 2.79 -7.22
N GLN A 69 6.57 3.44 -8.37
CA GLN A 69 7.82 3.42 -9.14
C GLN A 69 8.89 4.30 -8.52
N ALA A 70 8.51 5.30 -7.73
CA ALA A 70 9.48 6.23 -7.17
C ALA A 70 10.39 5.51 -6.18
N PRO A 71 11.70 5.80 -6.21
CA PRO A 71 12.61 5.17 -5.27
C PRO A 71 12.33 5.64 -3.84
N ILE A 72 12.54 4.75 -2.89
CA ILE A 72 12.44 5.10 -1.48
C ILE A 72 13.75 5.78 -1.11
N ASN A 73 13.64 7.03 -0.67
CA ASN A 73 14.82 7.81 -0.35
C ASN A 73 15.70 7.11 0.68
N ARG A 74 16.99 6.99 0.39
CA ARG A 74 18.00 6.46 1.28
C ARG A 74 17.88 4.98 1.61
N ALA A 75 16.83 4.31 1.18
CA ALA A 75 16.69 2.89 1.45
C ALA A 75 17.54 2.08 0.49
N THR A 76 18.32 1.15 1.03
CA THR A 76 19.05 0.19 0.20
C THR A 76 18.25 -1.10 0.05
N SER A 77 17.34 -1.37 0.97
CA SER A 77 16.40 -2.47 0.81
C SER A 77 15.13 -2.19 1.58
N LEU A 78 14.04 -2.74 1.07
CA LEU A 78 12.75 -2.70 1.72
C LEU A 78 12.13 -4.07 1.63
N THR A 79 11.73 -4.64 2.76
CA THR A 79 10.93 -5.84 2.78
C THR A 79 9.64 -5.57 3.52
N THR A 80 8.56 -6.22 3.06
CA THR A 80 7.24 -6.05 3.65
C THR A 80 6.62 -7.42 3.86
N GLU A 81 6.08 -7.63 5.05
CA GLU A 81 5.44 -8.88 5.40
C GLU A 81 4.00 -8.60 5.85
N ASN A 82 3.05 -9.36 5.32
CA ASN A 82 1.66 -9.28 5.76
C ASN A 82 1.52 -10.06 7.05
N VAL A 83 1.19 -9.39 8.15
CA VAL A 83 1.05 -10.05 9.46
C VAL A 83 -0.37 -10.38 9.82
N ASN A 84 -1.33 -9.62 9.30
CA ASN A 84 -2.73 -9.85 9.57
C ASN A 84 -3.57 -9.32 8.43
N VAL A 85 -4.54 -10.10 7.98
CA VAL A 85 -5.45 -9.73 6.90
C VAL A 85 -6.87 -10.04 7.35
N GLN A 86 -7.75 -9.04 7.32
CA GLN A 86 -9.14 -9.21 7.73
C GLN A 86 -10.06 -8.47 6.78
N GLN A 87 -11.26 -9.00 6.60
CA GLN A 87 -12.28 -8.34 5.81
C GLN A 87 -13.37 -7.80 6.73
N ALA A 88 -13.78 -6.57 6.50
CA ALA A 88 -14.88 -5.93 7.21
C ALA A 88 -15.78 -5.26 6.17
N GLY A 89 -16.90 -5.91 5.83
CA GLY A 89 -17.77 -5.42 4.77
C GLY A 89 -17.04 -5.39 3.44
N ASP A 90 -17.02 -4.21 2.82
CA ASP A 90 -16.33 -4.01 1.55
C ASP A 90 -14.87 -3.58 1.72
N ASP A 91 -14.39 -3.52 2.96
CA ASP A 91 -13.03 -3.13 3.25
C ASP A 91 -12.18 -4.34 3.60
N VAL A 92 -10.91 -4.28 3.24
CA VAL A 92 -9.92 -5.29 3.62
C VAL A 92 -8.81 -4.60 4.39
N LEU A 93 -8.58 -5.05 5.62
CA LEU A 93 -7.54 -4.51 6.48
C LEU A 93 -6.31 -5.39 6.36
N VAL A 94 -5.16 -4.77 6.11
CA VAL A 94 -3.89 -5.49 6.03
C VAL A 94 -2.89 -4.80 6.92
N GLU A 95 -2.44 -5.51 7.95
CA GLU A 95 -1.35 -5.04 8.78
C GLU A 95 -0.05 -5.59 8.23
N GLN A 96 0.92 -4.72 8.06
CA GLN A 96 2.20 -5.08 7.45
C GLN A 96 3.35 -4.64 8.33
N LEU A 97 4.38 -5.48 8.35
CA LEU A 97 5.64 -5.15 8.98
C LEU A 97 6.61 -4.78 7.87
N SER A 98 7.08 -3.55 7.87
CA SER A 98 8.04 -3.08 6.88
C SER A 98 9.41 -2.96 7.52
N THR A 99 10.41 -3.51 6.87
CA THR A 99 11.80 -3.41 7.32
C THR A 99 12.59 -2.67 6.24
N ILE A 100 13.19 -1.56 6.62
CA ILE A 100 13.96 -0.72 5.70
C ILE A 100 15.40 -0.70 6.18
N THR A 101 16.31 -0.98 5.26
CA THR A 101 17.74 -0.87 5.53
C THR A 101 18.27 0.34 4.76
N ASP A 102 18.98 1.21 5.44
CA ASP A 102 19.64 2.36 4.81
C ASP A 102 21.05 2.51 5.39
N GLY A 103 21.69 3.63 5.10
CA GLY A 103 23.05 3.89 5.59
C GLY A 103 23.19 4.05 7.10
N GLU A 104 22.07 4.21 7.79
CA GLU A 104 22.07 4.41 9.24
C GLU A 104 21.63 3.15 10.00
N GLY A 105 21.26 2.09 9.31
CA GLY A 105 20.91 0.84 9.95
C GLY A 105 19.58 0.27 9.46
N VAL A 106 18.95 -0.50 10.34
CA VAL A 106 17.70 -1.19 10.03
C VAL A 106 16.57 -0.54 10.83
N HIS A 107 15.51 -0.18 10.12
CA HIS A 107 14.33 0.45 10.71
C HIS A 107 13.11 -0.41 10.46
N VAL A 108 12.34 -0.68 11.51
CA VAL A 108 11.15 -1.51 11.41
C VAL A 108 9.93 -0.65 11.75
N SER A 109 8.91 -0.71 10.92
CA SER A 109 7.67 0.00 11.20
C SER A 109 6.46 -0.87 10.89
N MET A 110 5.38 -0.61 11.65
CA MET A 110 4.10 -1.23 11.39
C MET A 110 3.26 -0.29 10.56
N VAL A 111 2.61 -0.83 9.57
CA VAL A 111 1.70 -0.09 8.71
C VAL A 111 0.40 -0.86 8.63
N CYS A 112 -0.70 -0.16 8.78
CA CYS A 112 -2.01 -0.74 8.54
C CYS A 112 -2.60 -0.05 7.31
N HIS A 113 -2.94 -0.83 6.31
CA HIS A 113 -3.65 -0.35 5.14
C HIS A 113 -5.07 -0.88 5.17
N ILE A 114 -6.04 0.00 4.92
CA ILE A 114 -7.42 -0.42 4.74
C ILE A 114 -7.76 -0.14 3.29
N PHE A 115 -8.05 -1.21 2.55
CA PHE A 115 -8.39 -1.14 1.14
C PHE A 115 -9.89 -1.16 0.99
N SER A 116 -10.44 -0.20 0.29
CA SER A 116 -11.86 -0.20 -0.07
C SER A 116 -11.98 -0.84 -1.46
N VAL A 117 -12.93 -1.75 -1.60
CA VAL A 117 -13.11 -2.51 -2.84
C VAL A 117 -14.55 -2.36 -3.31
N ALA A 118 -14.72 -2.11 -4.60
CA ALA A 118 -16.04 -2.08 -5.24
C ALA A 118 -15.89 -2.58 -6.68
N ASP A 119 -16.85 -3.38 -7.11
CA ASP A 119 -16.89 -3.91 -8.48
C ASP A 119 -15.61 -4.61 -8.90
N GLY A 120 -14.98 -5.33 -7.97
CA GLY A 120 -13.78 -6.09 -8.26
C GLY A 120 -12.51 -5.25 -8.41
N LEU A 121 -12.55 -4.00 -7.99
CA LEU A 121 -11.39 -3.10 -8.08
C LEU A 121 -11.15 -2.40 -6.75
N ILE A 122 -9.91 -2.02 -6.50
CA ILE A 122 -9.56 -1.22 -5.34
C ILE A 122 -9.91 0.23 -5.64
N THR A 123 -10.79 0.80 -4.83
CA THR A 123 -11.25 2.18 -5.02
C THR A 123 -10.60 3.17 -4.08
N GLY A 124 -9.98 2.68 -3.01
CA GLY A 124 -9.33 3.56 -2.06
C GLY A 124 -8.42 2.80 -1.13
N VAL A 125 -7.46 3.51 -0.58
CA VAL A 125 -6.55 2.96 0.43
C VAL A 125 -6.38 4.01 1.51
N ARG A 126 -6.55 3.60 2.77
CA ARG A 126 -6.24 4.44 3.92
C ARG A 126 -5.04 3.85 4.63
N ALA A 127 -4.03 4.65 4.84
CA ALA A 127 -2.78 4.19 5.44
C ALA A 127 -2.58 4.79 6.83
N TYR A 128 -2.30 3.92 7.78
CA TYR A 128 -1.95 4.29 9.15
C TYR A 128 -0.52 3.81 9.41
N ARG A 129 0.32 4.69 9.91
CA ARG A 129 1.74 4.36 10.11
C ARG A 129 2.18 4.79 11.49
N ASN A 130 3.14 4.06 12.05
CA ASN A 130 3.74 4.42 13.32
C ASN A 130 5.25 4.61 13.18
N ASP A 131 5.70 5.14 12.07
CA ASP A 131 7.11 5.19 11.74
C ASP A 131 7.85 6.43 12.26
N ARG A 132 7.22 7.22 13.08
CA ARG A 132 7.82 8.42 13.69
C ARG A 132 8.45 9.37 12.69
N GLY A 133 7.83 9.47 11.53
CA GLY A 133 8.29 10.41 10.53
C GLY A 133 9.46 9.93 9.70
N LEU A 134 9.71 8.64 9.67
CA LEU A 134 10.63 8.11 8.68
C LEU A 134 10.10 8.47 7.30
N PRO A 135 10.94 9.00 6.42
CA PRO A 135 10.48 9.46 5.12
C PRO A 135 10.21 8.31 4.17
N ILE A 136 9.27 7.48 4.54
CA ILE A 136 8.89 6.37 3.70
C ILE A 136 7.81 6.84 2.78
N GLY A 137 8.15 7.04 1.62
CA GLY A 137 7.35 7.29 0.49
C GLY A 137 6.02 7.98 0.58
#